data_4636772399ed1222f334a3f9e2dd1df7
#
_entry.id   4636772399ed1222f334a3f9e2dd1df7
#
_cell.length_a   1.000
_cell.length_b   1.000
_cell.length_c   1.000
_cell.angle_alpha   90.00
_cell.angle_beta   90.00
_cell.angle_gamma   90.00
#
_symmetry.space_group_name_H-M   'P 1'
#
loop_
_entity.id
_entity.type
_entity.pdbx_description
1 polymer ?
#
loop_
_entity_poly.entity_id
_entity_poly.type
_entity_poly.pdbx_seq_one_letter_code
_entity_poly.pdbx_strand_id
1 'polypeptide(L)'
;MGISFAESAAPAICLQNQLSAEKTLFGYIKPNIPELRVREKARYDAWYCGLCRRLGARYGTAARALLSFDCTFLALLAASVSGEDSPEDLLRCPFKPFGKKRAMLGSPSAALDFAADVCVILSEFKLSDDIADGKPLRIAAKLPLLCAFKKARLRRPEVYAAVKKHMRELASVEAPYRGSRAFPRRKAAKNDSAVDLRSQTLRSQTLRSPDLPANIFGEMLRDVLASAPVPQKEIPALKETGFFIGRFIYLCDAWDDRESDKKHSLFNPFNICGCTRDDAEFIINISINSAISAYNLLSTGRDRAILDNILFQGLFAVSDAVFAKEKQPLPNDGITTAAHKA
;
A
#
# COMPACT_ATOMS: atom_id res chain seq x y z
N MET A 1 40.91 9.74 26.48
CA MET A 1 39.46 9.85 26.67
C MET A 1 38.79 9.35 25.39
N GLY A 2 38.39 8.07 25.38
CA GLY A 2 37.74 7.43 24.24
C GLY A 2 36.25 7.67 24.34
N ILE A 3 35.68 8.33 23.31
CA ILE A 3 34.25 8.47 23.17
C ILE A 3 33.76 7.22 22.43
N SER A 4 33.17 6.31 23.19
CA SER A 4 32.45 5.13 22.65
C SER A 4 31.20 5.62 21.94
N PHE A 5 31.17 5.53 20.62
CA PHE A 5 29.94 5.59 19.81
C PHE A 5 29.18 4.30 20.05
N ALA A 6 28.33 4.28 21.05
CA ALA A 6 27.33 3.25 21.19
C ALA A 6 26.26 3.45 20.06
N GLU A 7 26.36 2.68 18.99
CA GLU A 7 25.36 2.57 17.95
C GLU A 7 23.96 2.40 18.52
N SER A 8 23.09 3.35 18.23
CA SER A 8 21.68 3.30 18.61
C SER A 8 20.94 2.30 17.71
N ALA A 9 21.08 1.02 17.98
CA ALA A 9 20.41 -0.09 17.28
C ALA A 9 18.88 -0.21 17.57
N ALA A 10 18.24 0.85 18.04
CA ALA A 10 16.91 0.75 18.62
C ALA A 10 15.70 1.10 17.71
N PRO A 11 15.81 1.81 16.57
CA PRO A 11 14.72 1.94 15.60
C PRO A 11 14.47 0.66 14.81
N ALA A 12 15.53 -0.11 14.53
CA ALA A 12 15.51 -1.28 13.67
C ALA A 12 14.54 -2.39 14.14
N ILE A 13 14.36 -2.59 15.45
CA ILE A 13 13.58 -3.73 15.94
C ILE A 13 12.06 -3.52 15.82
N CYS A 14 11.55 -2.30 15.94
CA CYS A 14 10.13 -2.03 15.67
C CYS A 14 9.84 -2.10 14.16
N LEU A 15 10.77 -1.65 13.34
CA LEU A 15 10.74 -1.75 11.88
C LEU A 15 11.08 -3.16 11.38
N GLN A 16 12.04 -3.88 12.00
CA GLN A 16 12.39 -5.26 11.63
C GLN A 16 11.28 -6.27 11.94
N ASN A 17 10.53 -6.10 13.03
CA ASN A 17 9.37 -6.96 13.30
C ASN A 17 8.20 -6.70 12.32
N GLN A 18 8.24 -5.63 11.51
CA GLN A 18 7.26 -5.36 10.46
C GLN A 18 7.76 -5.76 9.07
N LEU A 19 9.08 -5.95 8.87
CA LEU A 19 9.62 -6.52 7.63
C LEU A 19 9.33 -8.02 7.49
N SER A 20 9.01 -8.69 8.60
CA SER A 20 8.57 -10.10 8.62
C SER A 20 7.05 -10.27 8.83
N ALA A 21 6.32 -9.19 9.16
CA ALA A 21 4.86 -9.22 9.14
C ALA A 21 4.40 -9.14 7.68
N GLU A 22 3.76 -10.19 7.21
CA GLU A 22 3.04 -10.21 5.93
C GLU A 22 2.28 -8.88 5.75
N LYS A 23 2.40 -8.28 4.57
CA LYS A 23 1.85 -6.99 4.16
C LYS A 23 0.45 -6.74 4.73
N THR A 24 0.35 -5.95 5.81
CA THR A 24 -0.94 -5.61 6.44
C THR A 24 -1.70 -4.54 5.66
N LEU A 25 -0.99 -3.67 4.98
CA LEU A 25 -1.43 -2.73 3.97
C LEU A 25 -0.30 -2.67 2.94
N PHE A 26 -0.51 -2.21 1.75
CA PHE A 26 0.36 -2.34 0.58
C PHE A 26 1.87 -2.22 0.86
N GLY A 27 2.35 -1.17 1.60
CA GLY A 27 3.74 -1.02 2.05
C GLY A 27 4.72 -0.60 0.95
N TYR A 28 4.20 -0.06 -0.16
CA TYR A 28 5.00 0.35 -1.32
C TYR A 28 5.48 1.81 -1.23
N ILE A 29 4.81 2.67 -0.44
CA ILE A 29 5.17 4.08 -0.31
C ILE A 29 6.05 4.28 0.91
N LYS A 30 7.34 4.12 0.74
CA LYS A 30 8.33 4.18 1.84
C LYS A 30 9.56 4.98 1.44
N PRO A 31 10.25 5.59 2.42
CA PRO A 31 11.47 6.34 2.13
C PRO A 31 12.62 5.40 1.72
N ASN A 32 13.51 5.94 0.89
CA ASN A 32 14.82 5.36 0.64
C ASN A 32 15.73 5.75 1.81
N ILE A 33 15.77 4.89 2.85
CA ILE A 33 16.44 5.18 4.13
C ILE A 33 17.95 5.52 3.97
N PRO A 34 18.72 4.81 3.10
CA PRO A 34 20.14 5.14 2.91
C PRO A 34 20.41 6.58 2.47
N GLU A 35 19.47 7.19 1.74
CA GLU A 35 19.58 8.53 1.20
C GLU A 35 18.97 9.63 2.08
N LEU A 36 18.35 9.24 3.21
CA LEU A 36 17.86 10.22 4.19
C LEU A 36 18.99 10.75 5.07
N ARG A 37 19.01 12.06 5.28
CA ARG A 37 19.84 12.65 6.31
C ARG A 37 19.36 12.17 7.69
N VAL A 38 20.28 12.08 8.65
CA VAL A 38 19.97 11.62 10.03
C VAL A 38 18.77 12.37 10.63
N ARG A 39 18.70 13.68 10.45
CA ARG A 39 17.59 14.52 10.94
C ARG A 39 16.25 14.22 10.25
N GLU A 40 16.29 13.92 8.96
CA GLU A 40 15.08 13.60 8.16
C GLU A 40 14.56 12.23 8.55
N LYS A 41 15.46 11.26 8.74
CA LYS A 41 15.09 9.95 9.25
C LYS A 41 14.48 10.04 10.66
N ALA A 42 15.10 10.81 11.58
CA ALA A 42 14.56 11.02 12.92
C ALA A 42 13.16 11.64 12.86
N ARG A 43 12.94 12.61 11.97
CA ARG A 43 11.64 13.26 11.75
C ARG A 43 10.62 12.28 11.15
N TYR A 44 11.00 11.45 10.17
CA TYR A 44 10.16 10.40 9.64
C TYR A 44 9.74 9.38 10.71
N ASP A 45 10.70 8.96 11.55
CA ASP A 45 10.43 8.06 12.67
C ASP A 45 9.45 8.70 13.68
N ALA A 46 9.52 10.02 13.87
CA ALA A 46 8.59 10.75 14.74
C ALA A 46 7.16 10.74 14.16
N TRP A 47 6.98 10.89 12.84
CA TRP A 47 5.70 10.75 12.15
C TRP A 47 5.15 9.33 12.28
N TYR A 48 5.96 8.33 12.00
CA TYR A 48 5.59 6.91 12.10
C TYR A 48 5.14 6.54 13.52
N CYS A 49 5.90 6.95 14.54
CA CYS A 49 5.56 6.73 15.94
C CYS A 49 4.32 7.55 16.37
N GLY A 50 4.18 8.77 15.86
CA GLY A 50 3.02 9.63 16.08
C GLY A 50 1.73 8.97 15.57
N LEU A 51 1.75 8.45 14.34
CA LEU A 51 0.61 7.72 13.75
C LEU A 51 0.29 6.45 14.55
N CYS A 52 1.29 5.67 14.98
CA CYS A 52 1.11 4.51 15.85
C CYS A 52 0.35 4.87 17.13
N ARG A 53 0.75 5.96 17.80
CA ARG A 53 0.07 6.45 19.00
C ARG A 53 -1.35 6.91 18.69
N ARG A 54 -1.54 7.60 17.56
CA ARG A 54 -2.85 8.11 17.17
C ARG A 54 -3.82 6.99 16.86
N LEU A 55 -3.40 5.94 16.14
CA LEU A 55 -4.17 4.72 15.93
C LEU A 55 -4.61 4.11 17.26
N GLY A 56 -3.67 3.95 18.20
CA GLY A 56 -3.98 3.41 19.53
C GLY A 56 -4.96 4.27 20.33
N ALA A 57 -4.80 5.59 20.31
CA ALA A 57 -5.68 6.52 21.05
C ALA A 57 -7.10 6.58 20.46
N ARG A 58 -7.24 6.53 19.11
CA ARG A 58 -8.55 6.67 18.46
C ARG A 58 -9.33 5.35 18.38
N TYR A 59 -8.60 4.23 18.19
CA TYR A 59 -9.17 2.94 17.80
C TYR A 59 -8.83 1.78 18.73
N GLY A 60 -7.98 2.01 19.73
CA GLY A 60 -7.54 0.98 20.67
C GLY A 60 -6.23 0.31 20.25
N THR A 61 -5.65 -0.46 21.16
CA THR A 61 -4.29 -1.00 21.02
C THR A 61 -4.14 -1.90 19.79
N ALA A 62 -5.17 -2.70 19.47
CA ALA A 62 -5.15 -3.59 18.31
C ALA A 62 -4.97 -2.83 16.98
N ALA A 63 -5.53 -1.61 16.86
CA ALA A 63 -5.42 -0.81 15.64
C ALA A 63 -3.97 -0.36 15.33
N ARG A 64 -3.07 -0.41 16.30
CA ARG A 64 -1.64 -0.14 16.05
C ARG A 64 -0.99 -1.15 15.10
N ALA A 65 -1.55 -2.37 15.00
CA ALA A 65 -1.10 -3.37 14.05
C ALA A 65 -1.38 -2.99 12.57
N LEU A 66 -2.27 -2.00 12.34
CA LEU A 66 -2.59 -1.49 11.01
C LEU A 66 -1.60 -0.42 10.52
N LEU A 67 -0.65 -0.01 11.36
CA LEU A 67 0.35 0.99 11.00
C LEU A 67 1.14 0.56 9.76
N SER A 68 1.22 1.42 8.76
CA SER A 68 1.96 1.17 7.52
C SER A 68 2.78 2.39 7.10
N PHE A 69 3.71 2.16 6.19
CA PHE A 69 4.48 3.23 5.55
C PHE A 69 3.58 4.12 4.70
N ASP A 70 2.64 3.52 3.96
CA ASP A 70 1.70 4.25 3.10
C ASP A 70 0.84 5.23 3.92
N CYS A 71 0.35 4.79 5.09
CA CYS A 71 -0.43 5.66 5.97
C CYS A 71 0.43 6.76 6.63
N THR A 72 1.72 6.48 6.86
CA THR A 72 2.67 7.48 7.36
C THR A 72 2.95 8.54 6.29
N PHE A 73 3.14 8.11 5.03
CA PHE A 73 3.26 9.03 3.90
C PHE A 73 2.01 9.92 3.76
N LEU A 74 0.82 9.33 3.91
CA LEU A 74 -0.44 10.06 3.84
C LEU A 74 -0.54 11.16 4.90
N ALA A 75 -0.14 10.86 6.16
CA ALA A 75 -0.08 11.85 7.23
C ALA A 75 0.91 12.97 6.93
N LEU A 76 2.11 12.59 6.49
CA LEU A 76 3.20 13.50 6.16
C LEU A 76 2.81 14.45 5.01
N LEU A 77 2.21 13.91 3.95
CA LEU A 77 1.75 14.67 2.79
C LEU A 77 0.66 15.66 3.19
N ALA A 78 -0.37 15.20 3.91
CA ALA A 78 -1.47 16.06 4.34
C ALA A 78 -0.99 17.21 5.24
N ALA A 79 -0.10 16.92 6.21
CA ALA A 79 0.45 17.95 7.10
C ALA A 79 1.35 18.93 6.35
N SER A 80 2.19 18.44 5.44
CA SER A 80 3.10 19.30 4.68
C SER A 80 2.34 20.27 3.76
N VAL A 81 1.26 19.79 3.13
CA VAL A 81 0.42 20.60 2.23
C VAL A 81 -0.49 21.55 3.02
N SER A 82 -0.99 21.15 4.19
CA SER A 82 -1.80 22.03 5.03
C SER A 82 -0.99 23.13 5.74
N GLY A 83 0.34 22.99 5.77
CA GLY A 83 1.22 23.87 6.56
C GLY A 83 1.07 23.62 8.07
N GLU A 84 0.56 22.45 8.47
CA GLU A 84 0.39 22.12 9.88
C GLU A 84 1.76 22.03 10.59
N ASP A 85 1.95 22.84 11.62
CA ASP A 85 3.14 22.69 12.48
C ASP A 85 2.89 21.54 13.47
N SER A 86 3.67 20.49 13.32
CA SER A 86 3.56 19.31 14.15
C SER A 86 4.82 19.16 15.01
N PRO A 87 4.80 19.72 16.23
CA PRO A 87 5.92 19.64 17.16
C PRO A 87 6.16 18.21 17.63
N GLU A 88 7.39 17.94 18.01
CA GLU A 88 7.83 16.65 18.52
C GLU A 88 7.92 16.69 20.04
N ASP A 89 7.32 15.70 20.69
CA ASP A 89 7.42 15.47 22.14
C ASP A 89 8.28 14.23 22.41
N LEU A 90 9.01 14.27 23.51
CA LEU A 90 9.77 13.11 24.00
C LEU A 90 8.86 12.15 24.75
N LEU A 91 8.37 11.12 24.06
CA LEU A 91 7.39 10.17 24.57
C LEU A 91 7.94 8.73 24.59
N ARG A 92 7.33 7.88 25.42
CA ARG A 92 7.67 6.46 25.47
C ARG A 92 6.86 5.67 24.44
N CYS A 93 7.53 4.72 23.78
CA CYS A 93 6.87 3.80 22.86
C CYS A 93 5.93 2.88 23.64
N PRO A 94 4.64 2.75 23.25
CA PRO A 94 3.67 1.86 23.90
C PRO A 94 4.09 0.39 23.89
N PHE A 95 4.86 -0.03 22.89
CA PHE A 95 5.40 -1.40 22.80
C PHE A 95 6.71 -1.59 23.58
N LYS A 96 7.33 -0.50 24.04
CA LYS A 96 8.55 -0.50 24.86
C LYS A 96 8.38 0.48 26.04
N PRO A 97 7.50 0.18 27.01
CA PRO A 97 7.16 1.13 28.09
C PRO A 97 8.35 1.46 28.99
N PHE A 98 9.32 0.56 29.10
CA PHE A 98 10.56 0.77 29.88
C PHE A 98 11.73 1.28 29.03
N GLY A 99 11.50 1.49 27.70
CA GLY A 99 12.53 2.02 26.79
C GLY A 99 12.78 3.52 26.97
N LYS A 100 13.85 4.01 26.34
CA LYS A 100 14.16 5.45 26.28
C LYS A 100 13.03 6.22 25.60
N LYS A 101 12.77 7.46 26.07
CA LYS A 101 11.87 8.38 25.37
C LYS A 101 12.43 8.69 23.97
N ARG A 102 11.53 8.87 23.00
CA ARG A 102 11.84 9.18 21.61
C ARG A 102 11.04 10.38 21.16
N ALA A 103 11.55 11.12 20.20
CA ALA A 103 10.77 12.10 19.48
C ALA A 103 9.59 11.44 18.78
N MET A 104 8.40 11.91 19.04
CA MET A 104 7.13 11.47 18.42
C MET A 104 6.24 12.69 18.29
N LEU A 105 5.39 12.70 17.27
CA LEU A 105 4.38 13.75 17.20
C LEU A 105 3.37 13.55 18.33
N GLY A 106 3.30 14.51 19.24
CA GLY A 106 2.51 14.43 20.47
C GLY A 106 1.20 15.17 20.43
N SER A 107 1.15 16.31 19.76
CA SER A 107 0.00 17.20 19.70
C SER A 107 -1.13 16.65 18.83
N PRO A 108 -2.40 17.06 19.07
CA PRO A 108 -3.48 16.81 18.14
C PRO A 108 -3.10 17.32 16.75
N SER A 109 -3.24 16.46 15.73
CA SER A 109 -2.90 16.75 14.35
C SER A 109 -4.06 16.31 13.47
N ALA A 110 -4.57 17.21 12.64
CA ALA A 110 -5.65 16.90 11.70
C ALA A 110 -5.16 15.91 10.64
N ALA A 111 -3.90 16.01 10.23
CA ALA A 111 -3.27 15.11 9.28
C ALA A 111 -3.09 13.70 9.86
N LEU A 112 -2.65 13.57 11.12
CA LEU A 112 -2.57 12.26 11.79
C LEU A 112 -3.95 11.64 12.03
N ASP A 113 -4.96 12.45 12.33
CA ASP A 113 -6.34 11.99 12.49
C ASP A 113 -6.88 11.44 11.17
N PHE A 114 -6.70 12.19 10.10
CA PHE A 114 -7.08 11.80 8.76
C PHE A 114 -6.39 10.49 8.35
N ALA A 115 -5.07 10.42 8.47
CA ALA A 115 -4.32 9.23 8.10
C ALA A 115 -4.68 8.00 8.95
N ALA A 116 -4.94 8.17 10.25
CA ALA A 116 -5.39 7.07 11.11
C ALA A 116 -6.79 6.56 10.70
N ASP A 117 -7.72 7.46 10.37
CA ASP A 117 -9.06 7.10 9.92
C ASP A 117 -9.00 6.34 8.58
N VAL A 118 -8.24 6.85 7.61
CA VAL A 118 -8.03 6.23 6.29
C VAL A 118 -7.34 4.86 6.43
N CYS A 119 -6.30 4.78 7.25
CA CYS A 119 -5.57 3.53 7.52
C CYS A 119 -6.51 2.41 7.99
N VAL A 120 -7.41 2.72 8.93
CA VAL A 120 -8.39 1.75 9.45
C VAL A 120 -9.39 1.35 8.36
N ILE A 121 -9.88 2.32 7.56
CA ILE A 121 -10.84 2.04 6.47
C ILE A 121 -10.20 1.14 5.41
N LEU A 122 -9.03 1.50 4.89
CA LEU A 122 -8.34 0.71 3.85
C LEU A 122 -8.00 -0.70 4.35
N SER A 123 -7.55 -0.82 5.61
CA SER A 123 -7.24 -2.13 6.21
C SER A 123 -8.47 -3.03 6.34
N GLU A 124 -9.65 -2.46 6.57
CA GLU A 124 -10.91 -3.22 6.60
C GLU A 124 -11.18 -3.91 5.25
N PHE A 125 -11.03 -3.16 4.15
CA PHE A 125 -11.24 -3.69 2.82
C PHE A 125 -10.18 -4.72 2.44
N LYS A 126 -8.90 -4.44 2.72
CA LYS A 126 -7.81 -5.40 2.47
C LYS A 126 -8.00 -6.72 3.23
N LEU A 127 -8.31 -6.66 4.52
CA LEU A 127 -8.59 -7.87 5.31
C LEU A 127 -9.82 -8.64 4.81
N SER A 128 -10.82 -7.91 4.27
CA SER A 128 -12.01 -8.54 3.72
C SER A 128 -11.71 -9.25 2.41
N ASP A 129 -10.86 -8.66 1.58
CA ASP A 129 -10.39 -9.22 0.33
C ASP A 129 -9.50 -10.45 0.56
N ASP A 130 -8.52 -10.37 1.46
CA ASP A 130 -7.69 -11.51 1.87
C ASP A 130 -8.53 -12.71 2.36
N ILE A 131 -9.63 -12.45 3.06
CA ILE A 131 -10.56 -13.52 3.52
C ILE A 131 -11.32 -14.11 2.32
N ALA A 132 -11.76 -13.29 1.37
CA ALA A 132 -12.46 -13.73 0.17
C ALA A 132 -11.54 -14.58 -0.74
N ASP A 133 -10.25 -14.27 -0.76
CA ASP A 133 -9.22 -15.02 -1.50
C ASP A 133 -8.73 -16.30 -0.78
N GLY A 134 -9.41 -16.69 0.29
CA GLY A 134 -9.18 -17.99 0.95
C GLY A 134 -8.08 -17.98 2.01
N LYS A 135 -7.78 -16.83 2.63
CA LYS A 135 -6.84 -16.71 3.77
C LYS A 135 -7.59 -16.67 5.12
N PRO A 136 -8.11 -17.81 5.65
CA PRO A 136 -9.03 -17.84 6.80
C PRO A 136 -8.38 -17.32 8.10
N LEU A 137 -7.06 -17.40 8.25
CA LEU A 137 -6.35 -16.85 9.42
C LEU A 137 -6.55 -15.32 9.56
N ARG A 138 -6.89 -14.62 8.48
CA ARG A 138 -7.20 -13.19 8.51
C ARG A 138 -8.51 -12.87 9.25
N ILE A 139 -9.41 -13.84 9.44
CA ILE A 139 -10.61 -13.70 10.27
C ILE A 139 -10.22 -13.41 11.72
N ALA A 140 -9.25 -14.14 12.26
CA ALA A 140 -8.76 -13.90 13.62
C ALA A 140 -8.14 -12.51 13.79
N ALA A 141 -7.44 -12.00 12.77
CA ALA A 141 -6.90 -10.64 12.75
C ALA A 141 -7.99 -9.57 12.66
N LYS A 142 -9.12 -9.86 12.00
CA LYS A 142 -10.24 -8.92 11.81
C LYS A 142 -11.08 -8.73 13.09
N LEU A 143 -11.28 -9.78 13.89
CA LEU A 143 -12.15 -9.74 15.06
C LEU A 143 -11.83 -8.61 16.05
N PRO A 144 -10.58 -8.41 16.53
CA PRO A 144 -10.27 -7.35 17.48
C PRO A 144 -10.40 -5.93 16.90
N LEU A 145 -10.57 -5.82 15.58
CA LEU A 145 -10.66 -4.54 14.85
C LEU A 145 -12.08 -4.13 14.50
N LEU A 146 -13.09 -4.95 14.73
CA LEU A 146 -14.49 -4.68 14.36
C LEU A 146 -15.00 -3.34 14.91
N CYS A 147 -14.71 -3.04 16.19
CA CYS A 147 -15.07 -1.77 16.79
C CYS A 147 -14.32 -0.58 16.15
N ALA A 148 -13.05 -0.79 15.76
CA ALA A 148 -12.26 0.23 15.07
C ALA A 148 -12.87 0.55 13.69
N PHE A 149 -13.22 -0.45 12.91
CA PHE A 149 -13.87 -0.31 11.61
C PHE A 149 -15.20 0.44 11.71
N LYS A 150 -16.06 0.06 12.65
CA LYS A 150 -17.33 0.78 12.89
C LYS A 150 -17.10 2.27 13.22
N LYS A 151 -16.13 2.57 14.09
CA LYS A 151 -15.80 3.95 14.46
C LYS A 151 -15.24 4.74 13.26
N ALA A 152 -14.38 4.15 12.43
CA ALA A 152 -13.78 4.80 11.27
C ALA A 152 -14.85 5.14 10.21
N ARG A 153 -15.77 4.24 9.93
CA ARG A 153 -16.92 4.48 9.04
C ARG A 153 -17.79 5.66 9.48
N LEU A 154 -18.01 5.79 10.80
CA LEU A 154 -18.80 6.89 11.35
C LEU A 154 -18.06 8.23 11.32
N ARG A 155 -16.73 8.21 11.42
CA ARG A 155 -15.90 9.42 11.40
C ARG A 155 -15.67 9.97 10.00
N ARG A 156 -15.56 9.07 9.01
CA ARG A 156 -15.28 9.41 7.60
C ARG A 156 -16.21 8.63 6.66
N PRO A 157 -17.52 8.90 6.73
CA PRO A 157 -18.49 8.18 5.91
C PRO A 157 -18.25 8.38 4.40
N GLU A 158 -17.77 9.58 4.00
CA GLU A 158 -17.44 9.92 2.63
C GLU A 158 -16.26 9.07 2.10
N VAL A 159 -15.19 8.96 2.88
CA VAL A 159 -14.01 8.11 2.53
C VAL A 159 -14.43 6.65 2.44
N TYR A 160 -15.19 6.17 3.43
CA TYR A 160 -15.67 4.79 3.41
C TYR A 160 -16.55 4.49 2.19
N ALA A 161 -17.44 5.42 1.82
CA ALA A 161 -18.31 5.28 0.67
C ALA A 161 -17.50 5.24 -0.65
N ALA A 162 -16.50 6.12 -0.79
CA ALA A 162 -15.61 6.16 -1.95
C ALA A 162 -14.80 4.86 -2.08
N VAL A 163 -14.12 4.43 -1.01
CA VAL A 163 -13.35 3.17 -1.02
C VAL A 163 -14.26 1.98 -1.36
N LYS A 164 -15.46 1.91 -0.73
CA LYS A 164 -16.42 0.83 -0.98
C LYS A 164 -16.90 0.80 -2.44
N LYS A 165 -17.12 1.97 -3.06
CA LYS A 165 -17.51 2.09 -4.46
C LYS A 165 -16.43 1.49 -5.36
N HIS A 166 -15.19 1.97 -5.24
CA HIS A 166 -14.10 1.56 -6.11
C HIS A 166 -13.67 0.10 -5.89
N MET A 167 -13.70 -0.39 -4.65
CA MET A 167 -13.46 -1.82 -4.38
C MET A 167 -14.53 -2.73 -5.00
N ARG A 168 -15.79 -2.27 -5.10
CA ARG A 168 -16.84 -3.02 -5.83
C ARG A 168 -16.63 -2.97 -7.34
N GLU A 169 -16.22 -1.82 -7.87
CA GLU A 169 -15.87 -1.69 -9.29
C GLU A 169 -14.69 -2.60 -9.63
N LEU A 170 -13.64 -2.64 -8.82
CA LEU A 170 -12.50 -3.54 -8.98
C LEU A 170 -12.96 -5.00 -8.97
N ALA A 171 -13.73 -5.41 -7.95
CA ALA A 171 -14.27 -6.77 -7.87
C ALA A 171 -15.14 -7.14 -9.08
N SER A 172 -15.86 -6.19 -9.71
CA SER A 172 -16.64 -6.44 -10.91
C SER A 172 -15.78 -6.70 -12.14
N VAL A 173 -14.60 -6.08 -12.23
CA VAL A 173 -13.60 -6.33 -13.30
C VAL A 173 -12.96 -7.70 -13.12
N GLU A 174 -12.69 -8.12 -11.89
CA GLU A 174 -12.07 -9.39 -11.55
C GLU A 174 -13.03 -10.59 -11.64
N ALA A 175 -14.32 -10.37 -11.35
CA ALA A 175 -15.33 -11.43 -11.24
C ALA A 175 -15.37 -12.41 -12.43
N PRO A 176 -15.23 -11.98 -13.72
CA PRO A 176 -15.21 -12.90 -14.86
C PRO A 176 -14.06 -13.91 -14.86
N TYR A 177 -13.00 -13.64 -14.08
CA TYR A 177 -11.77 -14.43 -14.01
C TYR A 177 -11.69 -15.28 -12.74
N ARG A 178 -12.52 -15.01 -11.73
CA ARG A 178 -12.62 -15.81 -10.49
C ARG A 178 -13.32 -17.14 -10.80
N GLY A 179 -12.61 -18.24 -10.65
CA GLY A 179 -13.18 -19.59 -10.80
C GLY A 179 -13.10 -20.21 -12.20
N SER A 180 -12.54 -19.54 -13.18
CA SER A 180 -12.25 -20.15 -14.48
C SER A 180 -10.98 -20.99 -14.39
N ARG A 181 -11.12 -22.31 -14.22
CA ARG A 181 -10.05 -23.32 -14.37
C ARG A 181 -9.52 -23.39 -15.81
N ALA A 182 -9.35 -22.26 -16.49
CA ALA A 182 -8.80 -22.26 -17.84
C ALA A 182 -8.10 -20.94 -18.13
N PHE A 183 -6.77 -20.92 -18.01
CA PHE A 183 -6.01 -20.19 -19.02
C PHE A 183 -6.42 -20.77 -20.36
N PRO A 184 -6.85 -19.96 -21.34
CA PRO A 184 -7.19 -20.49 -22.65
C PRO A 184 -5.91 -21.03 -23.30
N ARG A 185 -5.68 -22.35 -23.19
CA ARG A 185 -4.88 -23.05 -24.18
C ARG A 185 -5.58 -22.79 -25.52
N ARG A 186 -4.88 -22.11 -26.44
CA ARG A 186 -5.29 -22.02 -27.84
C ARG A 186 -5.64 -23.41 -28.38
N LYS A 187 -6.90 -23.81 -28.25
CA LYS A 187 -7.50 -24.85 -29.09
C LYS A 187 -8.65 -24.17 -29.81
N ALA A 188 -8.54 -24.13 -31.13
CA ALA A 188 -9.61 -23.76 -32.03
C ALA A 188 -10.88 -24.51 -31.63
N ALA A 189 -11.86 -23.79 -31.08
CA ALA A 189 -13.20 -24.32 -30.85
C ALA A 189 -14.03 -24.03 -32.07
N LYS A 190 -14.48 -25.11 -32.70
CA LYS A 190 -15.59 -25.11 -33.63
C LYS A 190 -16.91 -24.91 -32.87
N ASN A 191 -17.73 -24.00 -33.37
CA ASN A 191 -19.15 -23.81 -33.10
C ASN A 191 -19.60 -23.73 -31.63
N ASP A 192 -19.96 -22.52 -31.18
CA ASP A 192 -21.15 -22.29 -30.37
C ASP A 192 -21.64 -20.84 -30.48
N SER A 193 -22.95 -20.74 -30.49
CA SER A 193 -23.93 -19.69 -30.73
C SER A 193 -23.60 -18.22 -30.39
N ALA A 194 -24.19 -17.33 -31.19
CA ALA A 194 -24.08 -15.86 -31.25
C ALA A 194 -24.24 -15.05 -29.91
N VAL A 195 -24.68 -15.67 -28.82
CA VAL A 195 -24.85 -15.01 -27.49
C VAL A 195 -23.54 -14.93 -26.76
N ASP A 196 -22.59 -15.82 -27.01
CA ASP A 196 -21.30 -15.88 -26.33
C ASP A 196 -20.24 -14.93 -26.94
N LEU A 197 -20.41 -14.58 -28.22
CA LEU A 197 -19.49 -13.65 -28.89
C LEU A 197 -19.54 -12.23 -28.31
N ARG A 198 -20.71 -11.74 -27.90
CA ARG A 198 -20.82 -10.38 -27.28
C ARG A 198 -20.19 -10.32 -25.93
N SER A 199 -20.33 -11.33 -25.08
CA SER A 199 -19.69 -11.43 -23.78
C SER A 199 -18.19 -11.71 -23.90
N GLN A 200 -17.75 -12.49 -24.90
CA GLN A 200 -16.33 -12.71 -25.17
C GLN A 200 -15.66 -11.47 -25.77
N THR A 201 -16.33 -10.71 -26.61
CA THR A 201 -15.82 -9.47 -27.20
C THR A 201 -15.71 -8.36 -26.13
N LEU A 202 -16.69 -8.25 -25.20
CA LEU A 202 -16.57 -7.36 -24.05
C LEU A 202 -15.43 -7.80 -23.10
N ARG A 203 -15.29 -9.10 -22.82
CA ARG A 203 -14.21 -9.66 -21.98
C ARG A 203 -12.83 -9.43 -22.60
N SER A 204 -12.67 -9.61 -23.90
CA SER A 204 -11.40 -9.39 -24.60
C SER A 204 -11.05 -7.92 -24.80
N GLN A 205 -12.03 -7.02 -24.84
CA GLN A 205 -11.80 -5.58 -24.94
C GLN A 205 -11.48 -4.95 -23.57
N THR A 206 -11.94 -5.56 -22.46
CA THR A 206 -11.82 -4.98 -21.11
C THR A 206 -10.44 -5.17 -20.50
N LEU A 207 -9.65 -6.16 -20.95
CA LEU A 207 -8.33 -6.46 -20.37
C LEU A 207 -7.24 -6.60 -21.43
N ARG A 208 -7.14 -5.65 -22.33
CA ARG A 208 -5.98 -5.50 -23.22
C ARG A 208 -4.78 -4.83 -22.55
N SER A 209 -4.99 -4.23 -21.37
CA SER A 209 -4.01 -3.51 -20.59
C SER A 209 -4.33 -3.65 -19.09
N PRO A 210 -3.32 -3.67 -18.21
CA PRO A 210 -3.52 -3.60 -16.76
C PRO A 210 -4.06 -2.25 -16.29
N ASP A 211 -4.25 -1.27 -17.19
CA ASP A 211 -4.67 0.10 -16.85
C ASP A 211 -6.05 0.17 -16.22
N LEU A 212 -7.03 -0.63 -16.68
CA LEU A 212 -8.40 -0.51 -16.16
C LEU A 212 -8.47 -0.75 -14.63
N PRO A 213 -8.00 -1.88 -14.08
CA PRO A 213 -8.02 -2.08 -12.64
C PRO A 213 -7.08 -1.11 -11.90
N ALA A 214 -5.93 -0.76 -12.49
CA ALA A 214 -5.02 0.24 -11.92
C ALA A 214 -5.66 1.62 -11.84
N ASN A 215 -6.44 2.04 -12.86
CA ASN A 215 -7.18 3.29 -12.84
C ASN A 215 -8.27 3.30 -11.76
N ILE A 216 -9.02 2.22 -11.59
CA ILE A 216 -10.04 2.12 -10.53
C ILE A 216 -9.40 2.31 -9.15
N PHE A 217 -8.26 1.68 -8.92
CA PHE A 217 -7.52 1.85 -7.66
C PHE A 217 -6.93 3.26 -7.53
N GLY A 218 -6.50 3.85 -8.64
CA GLY A 218 -6.07 5.25 -8.72
C GLY A 218 -7.20 6.22 -8.36
N GLU A 219 -8.41 6.03 -8.91
CA GLU A 219 -9.59 6.82 -8.57
C GLU A 219 -9.96 6.69 -7.08
N MET A 220 -9.78 5.51 -6.50
CA MET A 220 -10.00 5.31 -5.06
C MET A 220 -9.08 6.23 -4.24
N LEU A 221 -7.78 6.25 -4.52
CA LEU A 221 -6.84 7.12 -3.79
C LEU A 221 -7.00 8.60 -4.14
N ARG A 222 -7.43 8.93 -5.36
CA ARG A 222 -7.86 10.28 -5.74
C ARG A 222 -8.95 10.79 -4.81
N ASP A 223 -10.01 10.01 -4.63
CA ASP A 223 -11.15 10.37 -3.77
C ASP A 223 -10.74 10.42 -2.28
N VAL A 224 -9.90 9.50 -1.83
CA VAL A 224 -9.34 9.52 -0.47
C VAL A 224 -8.57 10.81 -0.22
N LEU A 225 -7.63 11.18 -1.09
CA LEU A 225 -6.81 12.38 -0.93
C LEU A 225 -7.61 13.68 -1.11
N ALA A 226 -8.70 13.65 -1.89
CA ALA A 226 -9.62 14.78 -1.99
C ALA A 226 -10.27 15.16 -0.66
N SER A 227 -10.35 14.22 0.29
CA SER A 227 -10.93 14.44 1.64
C SER A 227 -9.89 14.82 2.70
N ALA A 228 -8.62 15.00 2.30
CA ALA A 228 -7.57 15.42 3.21
C ALA A 228 -7.80 16.84 3.77
N PRO A 229 -7.38 17.11 5.02
CA PRO A 229 -7.55 18.41 5.66
C PRO A 229 -6.51 19.41 5.14
N VAL A 230 -6.63 19.82 3.88
CA VAL A 230 -5.71 20.73 3.19
C VAL A 230 -6.46 21.92 2.59
N PRO A 231 -5.79 23.05 2.27
CA PRO A 231 -6.42 24.17 1.59
C PRO A 231 -7.06 23.75 0.26
N GLN A 232 -8.26 24.30 -0.04
CA GLN A 232 -9.04 23.94 -1.23
C GLN A 232 -8.26 24.09 -2.54
N LYS A 233 -7.35 25.08 -2.64
CA LYS A 233 -6.51 25.31 -3.81
C LYS A 233 -5.54 24.16 -4.12
N GLU A 234 -5.17 23.36 -3.12
CA GLU A 234 -4.24 22.23 -3.25
C GLU A 234 -4.95 20.93 -3.67
N ILE A 235 -6.28 20.87 -3.51
CA ILE A 235 -7.08 19.66 -3.78
C ILE A 235 -6.89 19.13 -5.21
N PRO A 236 -6.88 19.95 -6.29
CA PRO A 236 -6.69 19.41 -7.64
C PRO A 236 -5.37 18.65 -7.81
N ALA A 237 -4.25 19.25 -7.40
CA ALA A 237 -2.93 18.61 -7.49
C ALA A 237 -2.83 17.39 -6.58
N LEU A 238 -3.42 17.45 -5.38
CA LEU A 238 -3.45 16.34 -4.43
C LEU A 238 -4.24 15.14 -4.96
N LYS A 239 -5.35 15.39 -5.66
CA LYS A 239 -6.16 14.36 -6.35
C LYS A 239 -5.34 13.64 -7.43
N GLU A 240 -4.64 14.39 -8.26
CA GLU A 240 -3.79 13.77 -9.31
C GLU A 240 -2.62 13.00 -8.70
N THR A 241 -1.97 13.54 -7.66
CA THR A 241 -0.95 12.82 -6.90
C THR A 241 -1.51 11.50 -6.37
N GLY A 242 -2.70 11.51 -5.77
CA GLY A 242 -3.38 10.32 -5.26
C GLY A 242 -3.68 9.30 -6.34
N PHE A 243 -4.18 9.75 -7.49
CA PHE A 243 -4.48 8.87 -8.62
C PHE A 243 -3.25 8.09 -9.08
N PHE A 244 -2.15 8.77 -9.35
CA PHE A 244 -0.95 8.11 -9.86
C PHE A 244 -0.23 7.27 -8.81
N ILE A 245 -0.25 7.66 -7.53
CA ILE A 245 0.21 6.83 -6.43
C ILE A 245 -0.64 5.56 -6.30
N GLY A 246 -1.95 5.65 -6.45
CA GLY A 246 -2.84 4.50 -6.44
C GLY A 246 -2.55 3.53 -7.57
N ARG A 247 -2.37 4.03 -8.78
CA ARG A 247 -1.93 3.22 -9.93
C ARG A 247 -0.61 2.51 -9.63
N PHE A 248 0.39 3.25 -9.11
CA PHE A 248 1.69 2.69 -8.75
C PHE A 248 1.56 1.54 -7.75
N ILE A 249 0.80 1.73 -6.66
CA ILE A 249 0.59 0.70 -5.64
C ILE A 249 -0.02 -0.55 -6.27
N TYR A 250 -1.11 -0.40 -7.02
CA TYR A 250 -1.82 -1.51 -7.63
C TYR A 250 -0.93 -2.30 -8.61
N LEU A 251 -0.22 -1.59 -9.48
CA LEU A 251 0.64 -2.20 -10.49
C LEU A 251 1.84 -2.93 -9.84
N CYS A 252 2.47 -2.34 -8.81
CA CYS A 252 3.55 -3.01 -8.08
C CYS A 252 3.06 -4.27 -7.35
N ASP A 253 1.89 -4.21 -6.71
CA ASP A 253 1.29 -5.36 -6.01
C ASP A 253 0.96 -6.48 -7.01
N ALA A 254 0.31 -6.13 -8.12
CA ALA A 254 -0.02 -7.09 -9.17
C ALA A 254 1.23 -7.74 -9.80
N TRP A 255 2.32 -6.98 -9.98
CA TRP A 255 3.56 -7.55 -10.50
C TRP A 255 4.28 -8.43 -9.47
N ASP A 256 4.35 -8.00 -8.21
CA ASP A 256 4.97 -8.75 -7.12
C ASP A 256 4.28 -10.09 -6.86
N ASP A 257 2.96 -10.13 -6.99
CA ASP A 257 2.16 -11.34 -6.76
C ASP A 257 1.94 -12.18 -8.03
N ARG A 258 2.43 -11.76 -9.21
CA ARG A 258 2.17 -12.37 -10.52
C ARG A 258 2.40 -13.89 -10.57
N GLU A 259 3.53 -14.37 -10.09
CA GLU A 259 3.87 -15.79 -10.12
C GLU A 259 3.04 -16.61 -9.12
N SER A 260 2.75 -16.04 -7.96
CA SER A 260 1.87 -16.64 -6.95
C SER A 260 0.44 -16.77 -7.48
N ASP A 261 -0.09 -15.69 -8.07
CA ASP A 261 -1.44 -15.66 -8.62
C ASP A 261 -1.61 -16.65 -9.77
N LYS A 262 -0.59 -16.77 -10.63
CA LYS A 262 -0.56 -17.76 -11.70
C LYS A 262 -0.64 -19.19 -11.17
N LYS A 263 0.12 -19.50 -10.11
CA LYS A 263 0.10 -20.84 -9.47
C LYS A 263 -1.26 -21.17 -8.86
N HIS A 264 -1.91 -20.19 -8.24
CA HIS A 264 -3.19 -20.38 -7.55
C HIS A 264 -4.40 -20.11 -8.46
N SER A 265 -4.18 -19.80 -9.74
CA SER A 265 -5.25 -19.45 -10.70
C SER A 265 -6.10 -18.26 -10.22
N LEU A 266 -5.45 -17.28 -9.58
CA LEU A 266 -6.06 -16.02 -9.15
C LEU A 266 -6.01 -15.00 -10.29
N PHE A 267 -6.86 -13.97 -10.18
CA PHE A 267 -6.84 -12.84 -11.09
C PHE A 267 -5.52 -12.08 -10.98
N ASN A 268 -4.89 -11.84 -12.12
CA ASN A 268 -3.76 -10.92 -12.21
C ASN A 268 -3.76 -10.25 -13.59
N PRO A 269 -3.81 -8.91 -13.66
CA PRO A 269 -3.96 -8.20 -14.93
C PRO A 269 -2.78 -8.40 -15.87
N PHE A 270 -1.55 -8.49 -15.36
CA PHE A 270 -0.37 -8.71 -16.19
C PHE A 270 -0.35 -10.10 -16.82
N ASN A 271 -0.78 -11.14 -16.07
CA ASN A 271 -0.89 -12.50 -16.59
C ASN A 271 -1.96 -12.61 -17.67
N ILE A 272 -3.09 -11.91 -17.49
CA ILE A 272 -4.22 -11.93 -18.44
C ILE A 272 -3.86 -11.18 -19.71
N CYS A 273 -3.22 -10.02 -19.61
CA CYS A 273 -2.81 -9.21 -20.75
C CYS A 273 -1.58 -9.77 -21.48
N GLY A 274 -0.84 -10.70 -20.86
CA GLY A 274 0.42 -11.24 -21.40
C GLY A 274 1.52 -10.19 -21.49
N CYS A 275 1.53 -9.23 -20.55
CA CYS A 275 2.53 -8.17 -20.51
C CYS A 275 3.92 -8.73 -20.23
N THR A 276 4.91 -8.20 -20.93
CA THR A 276 6.31 -8.44 -20.67
C THR A 276 6.78 -7.65 -19.43
N ARG A 277 7.99 -7.95 -18.97
CA ARG A 277 8.63 -7.18 -17.92
C ARG A 277 8.82 -5.71 -18.33
N ASP A 278 9.29 -5.47 -19.56
CA ASP A 278 9.53 -4.13 -20.07
C ASP A 278 8.24 -3.30 -20.14
N ASP A 279 7.12 -3.95 -20.53
CA ASP A 279 5.79 -3.32 -20.51
C ASP A 279 5.40 -2.90 -19.09
N ALA A 280 5.62 -3.77 -18.11
CA ALA A 280 5.28 -3.51 -16.72
C ALA A 280 6.15 -2.40 -16.12
N GLU A 281 7.47 -2.44 -16.33
CA GLU A 281 8.41 -1.37 -15.92
C GLU A 281 8.01 -0.03 -16.54
N PHE A 282 7.65 -0.02 -17.81
CA PHE A 282 7.23 1.20 -18.51
C PHE A 282 5.97 1.81 -17.89
N ILE A 283 4.92 1.00 -17.67
CA ILE A 283 3.64 1.47 -17.11
C ILE A 283 3.80 1.94 -15.65
N ILE A 284 4.61 1.25 -14.86
CA ILE A 284 4.91 1.62 -13.47
C ILE A 284 5.69 2.95 -13.46
N ASN A 285 6.72 3.09 -14.30
CA ASN A 285 7.51 4.31 -14.39
C ASN A 285 6.69 5.52 -14.85
N ILE A 286 5.74 5.35 -15.77
CA ILE A 286 4.78 6.40 -16.12
C ILE A 286 4.00 6.84 -14.89
N SER A 287 3.52 5.89 -14.07
CA SER A 287 2.74 6.22 -12.87
C SER A 287 3.60 6.98 -11.85
N ILE A 288 4.86 6.59 -11.64
CA ILE A 288 5.79 7.30 -10.74
C ILE A 288 6.02 8.74 -11.24
N ASN A 289 6.42 8.90 -12.52
CA ASN A 289 6.74 10.22 -13.06
C ASN A 289 5.53 11.16 -13.07
N SER A 290 4.33 10.63 -13.32
CA SER A 290 3.09 11.39 -13.26
C SER A 290 2.73 11.79 -11.82
N ALA A 291 2.96 10.90 -10.83
CA ALA A 291 2.78 11.23 -9.41
C ALA A 291 3.73 12.36 -8.97
N ILE A 292 4.99 12.29 -9.40
CA ILE A 292 6.00 13.33 -9.15
C ILE A 292 5.60 14.66 -9.78
N SER A 293 5.12 14.63 -11.03
CA SER A 293 4.68 15.83 -11.74
C SER A 293 3.52 16.51 -11.04
N ALA A 294 2.53 15.73 -10.58
CA ALA A 294 1.40 16.24 -9.81
C ALA A 294 1.82 16.79 -8.43
N TYR A 295 2.68 16.04 -7.72
CA TYR A 295 3.23 16.46 -6.43
C TYR A 295 3.98 17.78 -6.51
N ASN A 296 4.72 18.03 -7.58
CA ASN A 296 5.47 19.29 -7.76
C ASN A 296 4.57 20.52 -7.88
N LEU A 297 3.29 20.36 -8.11
CA LEU A 297 2.29 21.45 -8.10
C LEU A 297 1.81 21.78 -6.68
N LEU A 298 2.10 20.95 -5.69
CA LEU A 298 1.69 21.15 -4.30
C LEU A 298 2.61 22.12 -3.57
N SER A 299 2.01 23.00 -2.76
CA SER A 299 2.73 23.86 -1.82
C SER A 299 3.10 23.05 -0.59
N THR A 300 4.28 22.45 -0.55
CA THR A 300 4.74 21.61 0.56
C THR A 300 5.62 22.40 1.53
N GLY A 301 5.45 22.16 2.84
CA GLY A 301 6.13 22.87 3.93
C GLY A 301 7.38 22.14 4.46
N ARG A 302 7.51 22.12 5.78
CA ARG A 302 8.69 21.70 6.54
C ARG A 302 9.27 20.32 6.18
N ASP A 303 8.41 19.37 5.89
CA ASP A 303 8.80 17.95 5.69
C ASP A 303 9.00 17.60 4.20
N ARG A 304 9.13 18.62 3.32
CA ARG A 304 9.31 18.44 1.88
C ARG A 304 10.47 17.49 1.53
N ALA A 305 11.64 17.63 2.19
CA ALA A 305 12.80 16.79 1.89
C ALA A 305 12.54 15.29 2.11
N ILE A 306 11.68 14.94 3.07
CA ILE A 306 11.28 13.56 3.31
C ILE A 306 10.31 13.07 2.22
N LEU A 307 9.36 13.92 1.83
CA LEU A 307 8.44 13.63 0.74
C LEU A 307 9.18 13.48 -0.60
N ASP A 308 10.14 14.36 -0.87
CA ASP A 308 11.01 14.29 -2.04
C ASP A 308 11.80 12.96 -2.06
N ASN A 309 12.39 12.55 -0.94
CA ASN A 309 13.08 11.26 -0.84
C ASN A 309 12.12 10.08 -1.13
N ILE A 310 10.90 10.11 -0.59
CA ILE A 310 9.90 9.04 -0.83
C ILE A 310 9.53 8.99 -2.33
N LEU A 311 9.20 10.13 -2.94
CA LEU A 311 8.65 10.17 -4.28
C LEU A 311 9.71 10.05 -5.37
N PHE A 312 10.86 10.74 -5.22
CA PHE A 312 11.91 10.77 -6.25
C PHE A 312 12.89 9.59 -6.14
N GLN A 313 12.92 8.90 -5.02
CA GLN A 313 13.88 7.80 -4.81
C GLN A 313 13.18 6.55 -4.27
N GLY A 314 12.30 6.70 -3.28
CA GLY A 314 11.65 5.59 -2.61
C GLY A 314 10.76 4.76 -3.55
N LEU A 315 9.97 5.41 -4.42
CA LEU A 315 9.11 4.71 -5.38
C LEU A 315 9.93 3.91 -6.40
N PHE A 316 11.01 4.49 -6.93
CA PHE A 316 11.91 3.77 -7.85
C PHE A 316 12.62 2.61 -7.15
N ALA A 317 13.16 2.81 -5.95
CA ALA A 317 13.80 1.74 -5.19
C ALA A 317 12.84 0.59 -4.87
N VAL A 318 11.56 0.87 -4.64
CA VAL A 318 10.52 -0.14 -4.45
C VAL A 318 10.23 -0.87 -5.77
N SER A 319 10.08 -0.15 -6.88
CA SER A 319 9.91 -0.72 -8.21
C SER A 319 11.06 -1.67 -8.55
N ASP A 320 12.30 -1.22 -8.40
CA ASP A 320 13.51 -2.03 -8.65
C ASP A 320 13.52 -3.30 -7.79
N ALA A 321 13.14 -3.20 -6.51
CA ALA A 321 13.08 -4.34 -5.60
C ALA A 321 12.01 -5.36 -6.00
N VAL A 322 10.86 -4.90 -6.50
CA VAL A 322 9.78 -5.77 -7.01
C VAL A 322 10.26 -6.55 -8.23
N PHE A 323 10.93 -5.89 -9.17
CA PHE A 323 11.46 -6.54 -10.37
C PHE A 323 12.70 -7.42 -10.10
N ALA A 324 13.49 -7.12 -9.05
CA ALA A 324 14.65 -7.92 -8.69
C ALA A 324 14.30 -9.32 -8.16
N LYS A 325 13.12 -9.50 -7.56
CA LYS A 325 12.65 -10.79 -7.04
C LYS A 325 12.53 -11.88 -8.13
N GLU A 326 12.23 -11.50 -9.37
CA GLU A 326 12.15 -12.45 -10.50
C GLU A 326 13.49 -13.11 -10.83
N LYS A 327 14.61 -12.50 -10.47
CA LYS A 327 15.97 -13.03 -10.79
C LYS A 327 16.43 -14.11 -9.80
N GLN A 328 15.72 -14.33 -8.69
CA GLN A 328 16.05 -15.39 -7.73
C GLN A 328 15.22 -16.64 -8.04
N PRO A 329 15.82 -17.80 -8.40
CA PRO A 329 15.09 -19.06 -8.47
C PRO A 329 14.52 -19.36 -7.09
N LEU A 330 13.23 -19.78 -7.07
CA LEU A 330 12.56 -20.22 -5.84
C LEU A 330 13.44 -21.27 -5.13
N PRO A 331 13.60 -21.20 -3.80
CA PRO A 331 14.26 -22.27 -3.06
C PRO A 331 13.55 -23.58 -3.41
N ASN A 332 14.29 -24.55 -3.93
CA ASN A 332 13.82 -25.90 -4.14
C ASN A 332 13.34 -26.44 -2.79
N ASP A 333 12.03 -26.65 -2.65
CA ASP A 333 11.50 -27.47 -1.56
C ASP A 333 12.09 -28.86 -1.75
N GLY A 334 13.20 -29.10 -1.04
CA GLY A 334 13.94 -30.35 -1.11
C GLY A 334 13.06 -31.50 -0.62
N ILE A 335 12.47 -32.20 -1.58
CA ILE A 335 12.00 -33.57 -1.33
C ILE A 335 13.25 -34.41 -1.15
N THR A 336 13.66 -34.58 0.09
CA THR A 336 14.64 -35.59 0.49
C THR A 336 14.00 -36.97 0.28
N THR A 337 14.21 -37.53 -0.90
CA THR A 337 14.03 -38.98 -1.11
C THR A 337 15.05 -39.70 -0.26
N ALA A 338 14.60 -40.23 0.87
CA ALA A 338 15.38 -41.20 1.64
C ALA A 338 15.59 -42.44 0.77
N ALA A 339 16.81 -42.60 0.24
CA ALA A 339 17.25 -43.83 -0.38
C ALA A 339 17.49 -44.87 0.73
N HIS A 340 16.62 -45.84 0.81
CA HIS A 340 16.94 -47.12 1.44
C HIS A 340 18.17 -47.71 0.75
N LYS A 341 19.23 -48.00 1.51
CA LYS A 341 20.21 -49.04 1.18
C LYS A 341 20.17 -50.10 2.25
N ALA A 342 20.05 -51.33 1.71
CA ALA A 342 20.13 -52.61 2.37
C ALA A 342 21.40 -52.83 3.19
#